data_989b11b18b9bdda4fbca591775bbd047
#
_entry.id   989b11b18b9bdda4fbca591775bbd047
#
_cell.length_a   1.000
_cell.length_b   1.000
_cell.length_c   1.000
_cell.angle_alpha   90.00
_cell.angle_beta   90.00
_cell.angle_gamma   90.00
#
_symmetry.space_group_name_H-M   'P 1'
#
loop_
_entity.id
_entity.type
_entity.pdbx_description
1 polymer ?
#
loop_
_entity_poly.entity_id
_entity_poly.type
_entity_poly.pdbx_seq_one_letter_code
_entity_poly.pdbx_strand_id
1 'polypeptide(L)'
;RYPMSMIDKKGKIFGKLNIIDLISILLIVAVLALIGYKLLVRSPGGLAGEGQAVVYTVEVKGVEPEVYEFIQKQLPSQLMAANELLDASVTDVTATPVEHDTYAMMWNANLGVETLTQVDAGTYNLVFTIEGTVKDNLSSELGTQEIRVGKSHIVKTATFELEGGIITSCERPEAAADGAVQE
;
A
#
# COMPACT_ATOMS: atom_id res chain seq x y z
N ARG A 1 49.86 32.39 -32.30
CA ARG A 1 48.72 32.12 -31.40
C ARG A 1 48.91 30.71 -30.85
N TYR A 2 49.38 30.61 -29.58
CA TYR A 2 49.51 29.30 -28.91
C TYR A 2 48.12 28.90 -28.35
N PRO A 3 47.67 27.65 -28.53
CA PRO A 3 46.46 27.21 -27.91
C PRO A 3 46.67 27.14 -26.37
N MET A 4 45.84 27.85 -25.61
CA MET A 4 45.82 27.73 -24.17
C MET A 4 45.43 26.29 -23.80
N SER A 5 46.39 25.56 -23.27
CA SER A 5 46.14 24.25 -22.66
C SER A 5 45.29 24.46 -21.38
N MET A 6 44.06 23.98 -21.42
CA MET A 6 43.11 24.07 -20.25
C MET A 6 43.57 23.29 -19.01
N ILE A 7 44.58 22.42 -19.16
CA ILE A 7 45.12 21.59 -18.10
C ILE A 7 46.62 21.85 -17.99
N ASP A 8 47.07 22.28 -16.84
CA ASP A 8 48.48 22.48 -16.54
C ASP A 8 49.17 21.12 -16.27
N LYS A 9 50.50 21.05 -16.47
CA LYS A 9 51.32 19.85 -16.20
C LYS A 9 51.23 19.27 -14.80
N LYS A 10 50.58 19.95 -13.88
CA LYS A 10 50.27 19.54 -12.50
C LYS A 10 48.82 19.11 -12.31
N GLY A 11 48.05 18.86 -13.33
CA GLY A 11 46.65 18.40 -13.26
C GLY A 11 45.68 19.45 -12.70
N LYS A 12 45.98 20.76 -12.79
CA LYS A 12 45.11 21.83 -12.36
C LYS A 12 44.35 22.44 -13.53
N ILE A 13 43.03 22.53 -13.40
CA ILE A 13 42.14 23.24 -14.33
C ILE A 13 42.07 24.72 -13.89
N PHE A 14 42.34 25.67 -14.77
CA PHE A 14 42.41 27.12 -14.47
C PHE A 14 43.36 27.49 -13.34
N GLY A 15 44.44 26.68 -13.08
CA GLY A 15 45.47 27.01 -12.09
C GLY A 15 45.06 26.93 -10.61
N LYS A 16 43.80 26.63 -10.28
CA LYS A 16 43.26 26.64 -8.92
C LYS A 16 42.64 25.33 -8.45
N LEU A 17 42.01 24.57 -9.34
CA LEU A 17 41.28 23.32 -8.99
C LEU A 17 42.07 22.10 -9.50
N ASN A 18 42.29 21.14 -8.61
CA ASN A 18 42.87 19.86 -8.98
C ASN A 18 41.79 19.04 -9.71
N ILE A 19 42.15 18.34 -10.79
CA ILE A 19 41.22 17.49 -11.53
C ILE A 19 40.60 16.39 -10.64
N ILE A 20 41.35 15.91 -9.66
CA ILE A 20 40.88 14.91 -8.67
C ILE A 20 39.79 15.50 -7.80
N ASP A 21 39.94 16.75 -7.34
CA ASP A 21 38.93 17.42 -6.52
C ASP A 21 37.66 17.68 -7.31
N LEU A 22 37.77 18.05 -8.59
CA LEU A 22 36.64 18.24 -9.48
C LEU A 22 35.83 16.93 -9.67
N ILE A 23 36.54 15.81 -9.93
CA ILE A 23 35.91 14.49 -10.07
C ILE A 23 35.24 14.07 -8.76
N SER A 24 35.87 14.30 -7.61
CA SER A 24 35.30 13.98 -6.29
C SER A 24 34.04 14.77 -6.00
N ILE A 25 34.01 16.06 -6.30
CA ILE A 25 32.83 16.92 -6.15
C ILE A 25 31.70 16.45 -7.07
N LEU A 26 32.02 16.13 -8.33
CA LEU A 26 31.06 15.66 -9.32
C LEU A 26 30.45 14.31 -8.90
N LEU A 27 31.25 13.43 -8.32
CA LEU A 27 30.79 12.14 -7.78
C LEU A 27 29.87 12.33 -6.57
N ILE A 28 30.22 13.23 -5.65
CA ILE A 28 29.37 13.58 -4.48
C ILE A 28 28.03 14.15 -4.96
N VAL A 29 28.04 15.08 -5.93
CA VAL A 29 26.81 15.65 -6.48
C VAL A 29 25.97 14.58 -7.18
N ALA A 30 26.56 13.66 -7.91
CA ALA A 30 25.86 12.55 -8.56
C ALA A 30 25.22 11.62 -7.51
N VAL A 31 25.92 11.29 -6.42
CA VAL A 31 25.37 10.48 -5.33
C VAL A 31 24.21 11.20 -4.63
N LEU A 32 24.36 12.50 -4.34
CA LEU A 32 23.28 13.31 -3.74
C LEU A 32 22.08 13.43 -4.68
N ALA A 33 22.30 13.57 -5.99
CA ALA A 33 21.24 13.58 -6.99
C ALA A 33 20.49 12.24 -7.07
N LEU A 34 21.21 11.11 -6.97
CA LEU A 34 20.61 9.77 -6.93
C LEU A 34 19.82 9.54 -5.65
N ILE A 35 20.29 10.02 -4.51
CA ILE A 35 19.57 9.94 -3.23
C ILE A 35 18.33 10.84 -3.29
N GLY A 36 18.47 12.06 -3.76
CA GLY A 36 17.36 12.99 -3.94
C GLY A 36 16.31 12.45 -4.92
N TYR A 37 16.75 11.87 -6.04
CA TYR A 37 15.86 11.19 -6.99
C TYR A 37 15.11 10.02 -6.34
N LYS A 38 15.82 9.17 -5.57
CA LYS A 38 15.18 8.06 -4.85
C LYS A 38 14.18 8.53 -3.79
N LEU A 39 14.47 9.62 -3.09
CA LEU A 39 13.57 10.21 -2.10
C LEU A 39 12.34 10.84 -2.76
N LEU A 40 12.50 11.55 -3.87
CA LEU A 40 11.41 12.16 -4.65
C LEU A 40 10.52 11.10 -5.33
N VAL A 41 11.11 10.02 -5.86
CA VAL A 41 10.35 8.93 -6.50
C VAL A 41 9.71 8.00 -5.46
N ARG A 42 10.24 7.98 -4.23
CA ARG A 42 9.70 7.21 -3.11
C ARG A 42 8.70 7.99 -2.24
N SER A 43 8.48 9.27 -2.53
CA SER A 43 7.41 10.01 -1.88
C SER A 43 6.06 9.40 -2.29
N PRO A 44 5.17 9.11 -1.34
CA PRO A 44 3.83 8.58 -1.64
C PRO A 44 2.92 9.57 -2.39
N GLY A 45 3.47 10.58 -3.05
CA GLY A 45 2.74 11.61 -3.77
C GLY A 45 3.41 12.14 -5.04
N GLY A 46 4.49 11.50 -5.53
CA GLY A 46 5.23 12.00 -6.69
C GLY A 46 4.88 11.32 -8.00
N LEU A 47 4.17 12.02 -8.90
CA LEU A 47 4.10 11.84 -10.38
C LEU A 47 3.95 10.39 -10.92
N ALA A 48 3.44 9.44 -10.15
CA ALA A 48 2.85 8.23 -10.68
C ALA A 48 1.46 8.61 -11.23
N GLY A 49 1.11 8.15 -12.40
CA GLY A 49 -0.17 8.40 -13.02
C GLY A 49 -1.31 8.24 -12.01
N GLU A 50 -2.37 9.03 -12.19
CA GLU A 50 -3.52 9.08 -11.30
C GLU A 50 -3.90 7.66 -10.88
N GLY A 51 -3.63 7.33 -9.61
CA GLY A 51 -3.96 6.03 -9.06
C GLY A 51 -5.46 5.80 -9.18
N GLN A 52 -5.87 4.59 -9.45
CA GLN A 52 -7.29 4.28 -9.57
C GLN A 52 -7.87 4.03 -8.18
N ALA A 53 -8.97 4.71 -7.87
CA ALA A 53 -9.76 4.44 -6.68
C ALA A 53 -10.29 3.00 -6.71
N VAL A 54 -10.26 2.34 -5.58
CA VAL A 54 -10.82 1.00 -5.37
C VAL A 54 -11.60 0.99 -4.08
N VAL A 55 -12.78 0.37 -4.11
CA VAL A 55 -13.60 0.05 -2.93
C VAL A 55 -13.77 -1.46 -2.91
N TYR A 56 -13.40 -2.08 -1.82
CA TYR A 56 -13.52 -3.53 -1.70
C TYR A 56 -13.95 -3.95 -0.30
N THR A 57 -14.52 -5.14 -0.21
CA THR A 57 -14.94 -5.71 1.06
C THR A 57 -14.13 -6.96 1.41
N VAL A 58 -13.88 -7.12 2.71
CA VAL A 58 -13.15 -8.27 3.27
C VAL A 58 -14.02 -8.92 4.34
N GLU A 59 -14.35 -10.20 4.18
CA GLU A 59 -15.03 -10.99 5.20
C GLU A 59 -14.02 -11.70 6.10
N VAL A 60 -14.18 -11.53 7.42
CA VAL A 60 -13.42 -12.27 8.45
C VAL A 60 -14.42 -12.99 9.34
N LYS A 61 -14.25 -14.30 9.50
CA LYS A 61 -15.20 -15.17 10.23
C LYS A 61 -14.74 -15.48 11.65
N GLY A 62 -15.72 -15.65 12.55
CA GLY A 62 -15.47 -16.14 13.91
C GLY A 62 -14.74 -15.13 14.80
N VAL A 63 -15.08 -13.87 14.70
CA VAL A 63 -14.49 -12.80 15.52
C VAL A 63 -15.27 -12.61 16.81
N GLU A 64 -14.56 -12.51 17.94
CA GLU A 64 -15.16 -12.29 19.24
C GLU A 64 -15.88 -10.93 19.33
N PRO A 65 -17.02 -10.87 20.07
CA PRO A 65 -17.83 -9.63 20.19
C PRO A 65 -17.03 -8.43 20.70
N GLU A 66 -16.13 -8.64 21.66
CA GLU A 66 -15.31 -7.58 22.26
C GLU A 66 -14.33 -6.99 21.24
N VAL A 67 -13.81 -7.82 20.34
CA VAL A 67 -12.92 -7.38 19.24
C VAL A 67 -13.70 -6.50 18.26
N TYR A 68 -14.91 -6.91 17.90
CA TYR A 68 -15.78 -6.11 17.04
C TYR A 68 -16.10 -4.74 17.67
N GLU A 69 -16.51 -4.72 18.93
CA GLU A 69 -16.78 -3.46 19.65
C GLU A 69 -15.57 -2.54 19.71
N PHE A 70 -14.38 -3.11 19.88
CA PHE A 70 -13.14 -2.33 19.86
C PHE A 70 -12.91 -1.72 18.46
N ILE A 71 -13.02 -2.53 17.41
CA ILE A 71 -12.79 -2.10 16.02
C ILE A 71 -13.73 -0.97 15.64
N GLN A 72 -15.02 -1.08 15.95
CA GLN A 72 -16.00 -0.02 15.66
C GLN A 72 -15.59 1.36 16.19
N LYS A 73 -14.96 1.40 17.37
CA LYS A 73 -14.50 2.65 18.02
C LYS A 73 -13.24 3.23 17.35
N GLN A 74 -12.55 2.43 16.55
CA GLN A 74 -11.30 2.84 15.87
C GLN A 74 -11.51 3.30 14.43
N LEU A 75 -12.72 3.11 13.88
CA LEU A 75 -13.00 3.49 12.50
C LEU A 75 -13.40 4.97 12.36
N PRO A 76 -13.04 5.62 11.23
CA PRO A 76 -12.21 5.10 10.15
C PRO A 76 -10.73 4.99 10.54
N SER A 77 -10.01 4.00 10.01
CA SER A 77 -8.61 3.74 10.34
C SER A 77 -7.79 3.42 9.10
N GLN A 78 -6.60 4.01 9.00
CA GLN A 78 -5.72 3.81 7.86
C GLN A 78 -5.16 2.38 7.82
N LEU A 79 -5.20 1.77 6.64
CA LEU A 79 -4.68 0.43 6.40
C LEU A 79 -3.15 0.42 6.43
N MET A 80 -2.58 -0.70 6.85
CA MET A 80 -1.13 -0.92 6.89
C MET A 80 -0.76 -2.23 6.19
N ALA A 81 0.42 -2.26 5.58
CA ALA A 81 1.08 -3.50 5.17
C ALA A 81 2.59 -3.36 5.40
N ALA A 82 3.25 -4.44 5.79
CA ALA A 82 4.69 -4.48 6.07
C ALA A 82 5.18 -3.32 6.97
N ASN A 83 4.37 -2.92 7.98
CA ASN A 83 4.59 -1.80 8.90
C ASN A 83 4.64 -0.40 8.23
N GLU A 84 4.13 -0.26 7.03
CA GLU A 84 3.96 1.01 6.33
C GLU A 84 2.47 1.35 6.21
N LEU A 85 2.11 2.63 6.39
CA LEU A 85 0.76 3.12 6.13
C LEU A 85 0.51 3.13 4.62
N LEU A 86 -0.65 2.65 4.21
CA LEU A 86 -1.06 2.61 2.81
C LEU A 86 -1.98 3.78 2.47
N ASP A 87 -2.12 4.09 1.19
CA ASP A 87 -3.15 5.00 0.67
C ASP A 87 -4.49 4.25 0.59
N ALA A 88 -4.95 3.80 1.75
CA ALA A 88 -6.20 3.07 1.93
C ALA A 88 -6.66 3.17 3.38
N SER A 89 -7.98 3.11 3.59
CA SER A 89 -8.59 3.18 4.91
C SER A 89 -9.74 2.17 5.05
N VAL A 90 -9.83 1.56 6.21
CA VAL A 90 -11.02 0.84 6.65
C VAL A 90 -12.05 1.88 7.04
N THR A 91 -13.13 1.99 6.29
CA THR A 91 -14.15 3.04 6.47
C THR A 91 -15.34 2.55 7.29
N ASP A 92 -15.69 1.27 7.17
CA ASP A 92 -16.83 0.69 7.87
C ASP A 92 -16.59 -0.80 8.20
N VAL A 93 -17.36 -1.31 9.16
CA VAL A 93 -17.43 -2.72 9.52
C VAL A 93 -18.87 -3.11 9.88
N THR A 94 -19.38 -4.13 9.24
CA THR A 94 -20.66 -4.75 9.61
C THR A 94 -20.44 -6.12 10.22
N ALA A 95 -21.32 -6.53 11.15
CA ALA A 95 -21.23 -7.81 11.84
C ALA A 95 -22.50 -8.62 11.66
N THR A 96 -22.34 -9.89 11.35
CA THR A 96 -23.45 -10.87 11.34
C THR A 96 -23.17 -11.91 12.42
N PRO A 97 -24.07 -12.08 13.40
CA PRO A 97 -23.87 -13.05 14.47
C PRO A 97 -23.92 -14.49 13.94
N VAL A 98 -23.09 -15.34 14.50
CA VAL A 98 -23.11 -16.79 14.26
C VAL A 98 -24.02 -17.41 15.32
N GLU A 99 -25.22 -17.85 14.90
CA GLU A 99 -26.25 -18.35 15.82
C GLU A 99 -25.98 -19.79 16.31
N HIS A 100 -25.31 -20.60 15.48
CA HIS A 100 -24.99 -21.99 15.78
C HIS A 100 -23.56 -22.32 15.37
N ASP A 101 -22.93 -23.25 16.10
CA ASP A 101 -21.63 -23.79 15.69
C ASP A 101 -21.70 -24.31 14.25
N THR A 102 -20.80 -23.86 13.44
CA THR A 102 -20.75 -24.22 12.02
C THR A 102 -19.30 -24.50 11.60
N TYR A 103 -19.14 -25.03 10.40
CA TYR A 103 -17.82 -25.26 9.84
C TYR A 103 -17.67 -24.44 8.55
N ALA A 104 -16.56 -23.75 8.43
CA ALA A 104 -16.24 -22.97 7.24
C ALA A 104 -14.83 -23.28 6.76
N MET A 105 -14.62 -23.18 5.46
CA MET A 105 -13.27 -23.14 4.90
C MET A 105 -12.69 -21.78 5.21
N MET A 106 -11.57 -21.76 5.94
CA MET A 106 -10.89 -20.54 6.34
C MET A 106 -9.42 -20.62 5.94
N TRP A 107 -8.88 -19.51 5.48
CA TRP A 107 -7.47 -19.42 5.14
C TRP A 107 -6.61 -19.52 6.40
N ASN A 108 -5.71 -20.45 6.41
CA ASN A 108 -4.70 -20.59 7.47
C ASN A 108 -3.38 -20.00 7.00
N ALA A 109 -3.04 -18.80 7.47
CA ALA A 109 -1.83 -18.10 7.04
C ALA A 109 -0.54 -18.84 7.40
N ASN A 110 -0.53 -19.62 8.49
CA ASN A 110 0.64 -20.40 8.91
C ASN A 110 0.90 -21.62 8.01
N LEU A 111 -0.16 -22.20 7.47
CA LEU A 111 -0.06 -23.38 6.59
C LEU A 111 -0.09 -23.01 5.11
N GLY A 112 -0.52 -21.79 4.76
CA GLY A 112 -0.66 -21.33 3.39
C GLY A 112 -1.75 -22.07 2.60
N VAL A 113 -2.75 -22.64 3.29
CA VAL A 113 -3.85 -23.41 2.69
C VAL A 113 -5.18 -23.12 3.41
N GLU A 114 -6.28 -23.38 2.72
CA GLU A 114 -7.60 -23.39 3.35
C GLU A 114 -7.78 -24.63 4.24
N THR A 115 -8.28 -24.41 5.43
CA THR A 115 -8.61 -25.47 6.40
C THR A 115 -10.06 -25.38 6.81
N LEU A 116 -10.69 -26.55 7.01
CA LEU A 116 -12.02 -26.61 7.59
C LEU A 116 -11.91 -26.27 9.10
N THR A 117 -12.45 -25.13 9.47
CA THR A 117 -12.38 -24.62 10.85
C THR A 117 -13.78 -24.48 11.43
N GLN A 118 -13.95 -24.86 12.69
CA GLN A 118 -15.19 -24.61 13.42
C GLN A 118 -15.30 -23.10 13.71
N VAL A 119 -16.48 -22.58 13.48
CA VAL A 119 -16.89 -21.21 13.83
C VAL A 119 -17.93 -21.33 14.91
N ASP A 120 -17.58 -20.87 16.11
CA ASP A 120 -18.38 -21.06 17.30
C ASP A 120 -19.59 -20.09 17.32
N ALA A 121 -20.70 -20.57 17.87
CA ALA A 121 -21.86 -19.73 18.14
C ALA A 121 -21.50 -18.60 19.12
N GLY A 122 -22.09 -17.43 18.90
CA GLY A 122 -21.82 -16.23 19.69
C GLY A 122 -20.68 -15.36 19.20
N THR A 123 -19.91 -15.83 18.21
CA THR A 123 -18.95 -15.00 17.45
C THR A 123 -19.65 -14.23 16.32
N TYR A 124 -18.91 -13.35 15.64
CA TYR A 124 -19.40 -12.58 14.51
C TYR A 124 -18.62 -12.89 13.24
N ASN A 125 -19.31 -12.91 12.10
CA ASN A 125 -18.69 -12.74 10.80
C ASN A 125 -18.68 -11.26 10.49
N LEU A 126 -17.49 -10.69 10.32
CA LEU A 126 -17.29 -9.27 10.03
C LEU A 126 -17.08 -9.05 8.54
N VAL A 127 -17.69 -8.00 7.99
CA VAL A 127 -17.41 -7.51 6.64
C VAL A 127 -16.88 -6.09 6.76
N PHE A 128 -15.64 -5.91 6.39
CA PHE A 128 -14.96 -4.62 6.35
C PHE A 128 -15.14 -3.98 4.99
N THR A 129 -15.45 -2.69 4.96
CA THR A 129 -15.38 -1.86 3.77
C THR A 129 -14.08 -1.08 3.79
N ILE A 130 -13.30 -1.21 2.70
CA ILE A 130 -12.00 -0.58 2.56
C ILE A 130 -11.98 0.23 1.28
N GLU A 131 -11.57 1.48 1.42
CA GLU A 131 -11.38 2.43 0.31
C GLU A 131 -9.89 2.74 0.17
N GLY A 132 -9.40 2.77 -1.04
CA GLY A 132 -7.98 3.05 -1.30
C GLY A 132 -7.69 3.38 -2.75
N THR A 133 -6.41 3.59 -3.01
CA THR A 133 -5.90 3.91 -4.35
C THR A 133 -4.86 2.88 -4.77
N VAL A 134 -5.11 2.17 -5.87
CA VAL A 134 -4.15 1.27 -6.50
C VAL A 134 -3.40 1.98 -7.62
N LYS A 135 -2.15 1.59 -7.86
CA LYS A 135 -1.28 2.28 -8.82
C LYS A 135 -1.77 2.19 -10.25
N ASP A 136 -2.35 1.07 -10.63
CA ASP A 136 -2.86 0.82 -11.97
C ASP A 136 -3.91 -0.29 -11.99
N ASN A 137 -4.57 -0.45 -13.15
CA ASN A 137 -5.63 -1.44 -13.34
C ASN A 137 -5.12 -2.88 -13.42
N LEU A 138 -3.84 -3.10 -13.66
CA LEU A 138 -3.27 -4.42 -13.89
C LEU A 138 -2.70 -5.02 -12.61
N SER A 139 -1.98 -4.22 -11.80
CA SER A 139 -1.32 -4.70 -10.60
C SER A 139 -2.28 -4.91 -9.44
N SER A 140 -3.33 -4.06 -9.29
CA SER A 140 -4.33 -4.18 -8.21
C SER A 140 -3.73 -4.46 -6.83
N GLU A 141 -2.60 -3.85 -6.51
CA GLU A 141 -1.88 -4.09 -5.26
C GLU A 141 -1.98 -2.88 -4.34
N LEU A 142 -2.28 -3.15 -3.08
CA LEU A 142 -2.15 -2.22 -1.96
C LEU A 142 -1.02 -2.72 -1.04
N GLY A 143 0.10 -2.01 -1.05
CA GLY A 143 1.31 -2.46 -0.38
C GLY A 143 1.81 -3.79 -0.96
N THR A 144 1.73 -4.85 -0.16
CA THR A 144 2.14 -6.21 -0.54
C THR A 144 0.95 -7.14 -0.79
N GLN A 145 -0.28 -6.64 -0.69
CA GLN A 145 -1.50 -7.45 -0.81
C GLN A 145 -2.20 -7.20 -2.14
N GLU A 146 -2.50 -8.27 -2.85
CA GLU A 146 -3.25 -8.22 -4.11
C GLU A 146 -4.75 -8.08 -3.83
N ILE A 147 -5.40 -7.09 -4.43
CA ILE A 147 -6.82 -6.79 -4.24
C ILE A 147 -7.62 -7.41 -5.38
N ARG A 148 -8.08 -8.64 -5.15
CA ARG A 148 -8.95 -9.39 -6.06
C ARG A 148 -9.93 -10.25 -5.26
N VAL A 149 -11.16 -10.37 -5.74
CA VAL A 149 -12.17 -11.25 -5.13
C VAL A 149 -11.65 -12.69 -5.01
N GLY A 150 -11.82 -13.28 -3.83
CA GLY A 150 -11.34 -14.62 -3.50
C GLY A 150 -9.91 -14.69 -2.96
N LYS A 151 -9.16 -13.59 -2.96
CA LYS A 151 -7.82 -13.55 -2.35
C LYS A 151 -7.91 -13.38 -0.83
N SER A 152 -6.96 -14.00 -0.14
CA SER A 152 -6.75 -13.76 1.29
C SER A 152 -6.28 -12.31 1.52
N HIS A 153 -6.74 -11.71 2.59
CA HIS A 153 -6.38 -10.36 2.97
C HIS A 153 -6.23 -10.24 4.48
N ILE A 154 -5.18 -9.58 4.92
CA ILE A 154 -4.97 -9.24 6.33
C ILE A 154 -5.47 -7.81 6.54
N VAL A 155 -6.50 -7.63 7.36
CA VAL A 155 -6.99 -6.30 7.73
C VAL A 155 -6.14 -5.80 8.89
N LYS A 156 -5.15 -4.98 8.56
CA LYS A 156 -4.19 -4.44 9.53
C LYS A 156 -4.23 -2.93 9.55
N THR A 157 -4.31 -2.38 10.76
CA THR A 157 -4.22 -0.95 11.05
C THR A 157 -3.17 -0.71 12.14
N ALA A 158 -3.02 0.50 12.62
CA ALA A 158 -2.14 0.79 13.75
C ALA A 158 -2.63 0.21 15.08
N THR A 159 -3.91 -0.13 15.19
CA THR A 159 -4.55 -0.52 16.46
C THR A 159 -5.10 -1.95 16.49
N PHE A 160 -5.35 -2.56 15.33
CA PHE A 160 -5.83 -3.94 15.25
C PHE A 160 -5.29 -4.65 14.00
N GLU A 161 -5.24 -5.97 14.06
CA GLU A 161 -4.88 -6.84 12.96
C GLU A 161 -5.75 -8.09 13.00
N LEU A 162 -6.44 -8.38 11.89
CA LEU A 162 -7.23 -9.59 11.71
C LEU A 162 -6.71 -10.37 10.49
N GLU A 163 -6.32 -11.60 10.73
CA GLU A 163 -5.91 -12.55 9.68
C GLU A 163 -7.11 -13.37 9.19
N GLY A 164 -6.91 -14.11 8.11
CA GLY A 164 -7.92 -15.02 7.57
C GLY A 164 -9.06 -14.35 6.82
N GLY A 165 -8.94 -13.05 6.52
CA GLY A 165 -9.91 -12.35 5.71
C GLY A 165 -9.88 -12.83 4.25
N ILE A 166 -11.05 -12.80 3.61
CA ILE A 166 -11.21 -13.07 2.17
C ILE A 166 -11.89 -11.87 1.52
N ILE A 167 -11.35 -11.41 0.40
CA ILE A 167 -11.97 -10.34 -0.38
C ILE A 167 -13.23 -10.88 -1.05
N THR A 168 -14.38 -10.27 -0.73
CA THR A 168 -15.69 -10.71 -1.22
C THR A 168 -16.25 -9.82 -2.33
N SER A 169 -15.84 -8.55 -2.39
CA SER A 169 -16.16 -7.65 -3.51
C SER A 169 -14.98 -6.74 -3.82
N CYS A 170 -14.93 -6.23 -5.05
CA CYS A 170 -13.93 -5.25 -5.47
C CYS A 170 -14.53 -4.40 -6.58
N GLU A 171 -14.79 -3.14 -6.28
CA GLU A 171 -15.33 -2.16 -7.21
C GLU A 171 -14.29 -1.09 -7.52
N ARG A 172 -14.29 -0.64 -8.76
CA ARG A 172 -13.45 0.45 -9.23
C ARG A 172 -14.36 1.55 -9.76
N PRO A 173 -14.67 2.56 -8.92
CA PRO A 173 -15.42 3.70 -9.38
C PRO A 173 -14.69 4.30 -10.59
N GLU A 174 -15.38 4.42 -11.73
CA GLU A 174 -14.84 5.20 -12.85
C GLU A 174 -14.58 6.61 -12.34
N ALA A 175 -13.39 7.14 -12.64
CA ALA A 175 -13.12 8.55 -12.43
C ALA A 175 -14.25 9.30 -13.16
N ALA A 176 -15.02 10.11 -12.43
CA ALA A 176 -16.10 10.89 -13.01
C ALA A 176 -15.53 11.58 -14.26
N ALA A 177 -16.05 11.24 -15.43
CA ALA A 177 -15.69 11.87 -16.68
C ALA A 177 -16.06 13.35 -16.56
N ASP A 178 -15.08 14.16 -16.20
CA ASP A 178 -15.21 15.62 -16.19
C ASP A 178 -15.27 16.05 -17.66
N GLY A 179 -16.45 16.50 -18.09
CA GLY A 179 -16.59 17.14 -19.38
C GLY A 179 -17.61 16.56 -20.35
N ALA A 180 -18.87 16.38 -19.95
CA ALA A 180 -19.95 16.49 -20.93
C ALA A 180 -20.11 17.96 -21.31
N VAL A 181 -19.38 18.39 -22.32
CA VAL A 181 -19.71 19.64 -23.04
C VAL A 181 -21.07 19.43 -23.66
N GLN A 182 -22.07 20.15 -23.16
CA GLN A 182 -23.37 20.30 -23.81
C GLN A 182 -23.18 21.23 -25.02
N GLU A 183 -23.43 20.72 -26.21
CA GLU A 183 -23.84 21.51 -27.37
C GLU A 183 -25.31 21.92 -27.27
#